data_e601431abc5fdbc9d5d239ead3d1569d
#
_entry.id   e601431abc5fdbc9d5d239ead3d1569d
#
_cell.length_a   1.000
_cell.length_b   1.000
_cell.length_c   1.000
_cell.angle_alpha   90.00
_cell.angle_beta   90.00
_cell.angle_gamma   90.00
#
_symmetry.space_group_name_H-M   'P 1'
#
loop_
_entity.id
_entity.type
_entity.pdbx_description
1 polymer ?
#
loop_
_entity_poly.entity_id
_entity_poly.type
_entity_poly.pdbx_seq_one_letter_code
_entity_poly.pdbx_strand_id
1 'polypeptide(L)'
;MEARAAMAMGWYLHIDMDAFFASVEQVLDPSMRGKPVIVGGRNGRGVVTSASYEARKFGVHSAMPGFQAKKLCPDGIFVPNRRRVYSEFSHKVFAILERYSPEVHAVSIDEGIVDLTGTDRLFGPPLKTADQIIRRIETELGLPSSAGLSQSRVVSKIAATLAKPRGLIYVPPGSEKEFLIPLAVELIPGVGPKTHKLFSRKEIKTIGDLLKRPELAARFLDLGEAQRRERRHDHSIGNETTLDKPLRDKEPMEAVLWDLVEEVGSRLRREELYARCLTLKIRYTNFQTISRSCTLPAPTRFDREIFDVVSDLLRQNIGQGRAVRLLGVSASALQSSGWQEPLFTRERRKSWEKLYQGIDALRHKYGENTIGAATPRNRSR
;
A
#
# COMPACT_ATOMS: atom_id res chain seq x y z
N MET A 1 -8.39 -45.36 11.65
CA MET A 1 -9.12 -44.06 11.65
C MET A 1 -8.24 -42.89 12.07
N GLU A 2 -6.95 -43.09 12.31
CA GLU A 2 -5.99 -42.01 12.71
C GLU A 2 -5.26 -41.33 11.54
N ALA A 3 -5.43 -41.78 10.30
CA ALA A 3 -4.71 -41.26 9.14
C ALA A 3 -5.40 -40.06 8.44
N ARG A 4 -6.48 -39.50 8.99
CA ARG A 4 -7.25 -38.38 8.40
C ARG A 4 -7.07 -37.03 9.13
N ALA A 5 -6.26 -36.97 10.16
CA ALA A 5 -6.01 -35.77 10.97
C ALA A 5 -4.65 -35.10 10.75
N ALA A 6 -3.84 -35.58 9.82
CA ALA A 6 -2.74 -34.76 9.30
C ALA A 6 -3.34 -33.77 8.30
N MET A 7 -4.01 -32.73 8.78
CA MET A 7 -4.27 -31.53 7.97
C MET A 7 -2.92 -31.13 7.40
N ALA A 8 -2.82 -31.10 6.07
CA ALA A 8 -1.60 -30.70 5.39
C ALA A 8 -1.21 -29.32 5.89
N MET A 9 -0.19 -29.26 6.75
CA MET A 9 0.33 -27.99 7.28
C MET A 9 0.81 -27.20 6.06
N GLY A 10 0.28 -25.98 5.92
CA GLY A 10 0.53 -25.15 4.75
C GLY A 10 2.00 -24.75 4.62
N TRP A 11 2.48 -24.57 3.41
CA TRP A 11 3.80 -24.00 3.11
C TRP A 11 3.64 -22.59 2.55
N TYR A 12 4.12 -21.60 3.27
CA TYR A 12 4.01 -20.20 2.89
C TYR A 12 5.38 -19.63 2.53
N LEU A 13 5.51 -19.21 1.26
CA LEU A 13 6.63 -18.42 0.79
C LEU A 13 6.24 -16.95 0.84
N HIS A 14 6.88 -16.18 1.70
CA HIS A 14 6.79 -14.73 1.70
C HIS A 14 7.95 -14.18 0.86
N ILE A 15 7.64 -13.43 -0.19
CA ILE A 15 8.63 -12.86 -1.10
C ILE A 15 8.49 -11.34 -1.18
N ASP A 16 9.61 -10.63 -1.22
CA ASP A 16 9.69 -9.17 -1.22
C ASP A 16 10.79 -8.72 -2.19
N MET A 17 10.48 -7.80 -3.07
CA MET A 17 11.43 -7.27 -4.04
C MET A 17 12.39 -6.30 -3.36
N ASP A 18 13.69 -6.55 -3.47
CA ASP A 18 14.72 -5.76 -2.82
C ASP A 18 14.82 -4.35 -3.41
N ALA A 19 14.62 -3.32 -2.57
CA ALA A 19 14.64 -1.91 -2.95
C ALA A 19 13.84 -1.63 -4.25
N PHE A 20 12.64 -2.20 -4.37
CA PHE A 20 11.87 -2.41 -5.58
C PHE A 20 11.95 -1.28 -6.60
N PHE A 21 11.51 -0.05 -6.26
CA PHE A 21 11.50 1.04 -7.24
C PHE A 21 12.91 1.41 -7.71
N ALA A 22 13.89 1.44 -6.80
CA ALA A 22 15.27 1.72 -7.18
C ALA A 22 15.86 0.60 -8.05
N SER A 23 15.52 -0.66 -7.79
CA SER A 23 15.92 -1.80 -8.61
C SER A 23 15.30 -1.77 -9.99
N VAL A 24 14.02 -1.38 -10.12
CA VAL A 24 13.38 -1.17 -11.42
C VAL A 24 14.09 -0.06 -12.22
N GLU A 25 14.48 1.05 -11.58
CA GLU A 25 15.25 2.10 -12.27
C GLU A 25 16.61 1.59 -12.76
N GLN A 26 17.29 0.76 -11.96
CA GLN A 26 18.57 0.14 -12.34
C GLN A 26 18.42 -0.93 -13.43
N VAL A 27 17.23 -1.54 -13.59
CA VAL A 27 16.93 -2.45 -14.70
C VAL A 27 16.69 -1.65 -15.99
N LEU A 28 15.96 -0.55 -15.90
CA LEU A 28 15.64 0.30 -17.05
C LEU A 28 16.84 1.11 -17.56
N ASP A 29 17.70 1.52 -16.65
CA ASP A 29 18.97 2.19 -16.97
C ASP A 29 20.13 1.47 -16.28
N PRO A 30 20.79 0.53 -16.98
CA PRO A 30 21.93 -0.22 -16.44
C PRO A 30 23.11 0.65 -15.99
N SER A 31 23.21 1.90 -16.46
CA SER A 31 24.26 2.83 -16.03
C SER A 31 24.15 3.21 -14.55
N MET A 32 22.98 3.01 -13.93
CA MET A 32 22.71 3.26 -12.51
C MET A 32 23.08 2.09 -11.60
N ARG A 33 23.42 0.93 -12.15
CA ARG A 33 23.79 -0.26 -11.35
C ARG A 33 25.02 0.01 -10.50
N GLY A 34 24.98 -0.43 -9.25
CA GLY A 34 26.06 -0.21 -8.28
C GLY A 34 26.22 1.23 -7.79
N LYS A 35 25.33 2.15 -8.22
CA LYS A 35 25.33 3.55 -7.78
C LYS A 35 24.18 3.82 -6.79
N PRO A 36 24.32 4.84 -5.92
CA PRO A 36 23.27 5.21 -4.98
C PRO A 36 22.08 5.86 -5.73
N VAL A 37 21.03 5.07 -5.97
CA VAL A 37 19.78 5.50 -6.61
C VAL A 37 18.72 5.79 -5.55
N ILE A 38 18.08 6.95 -5.65
CA ILE A 38 17.06 7.45 -4.71
C ILE A 38 15.81 7.83 -5.52
N VAL A 39 14.71 7.14 -5.27
CA VAL A 39 13.43 7.42 -5.94
C VAL A 39 12.61 8.38 -5.08
N GLY A 40 12.13 9.47 -5.70
CA GLY A 40 11.40 10.54 -4.99
C GLY A 40 12.30 11.59 -4.36
N GLY A 41 11.72 12.55 -3.65
CA GLY A 41 12.45 13.60 -2.91
C GLY A 41 13.31 14.56 -3.74
N ARG A 42 13.16 14.58 -5.07
CA ARG A 42 14.07 15.19 -6.05
C ARG A 42 14.38 16.68 -5.82
N ASN A 43 13.42 17.47 -5.43
CA ASN A 43 13.60 18.93 -5.30
C ASN A 43 13.75 19.39 -3.84
N GLY A 44 14.28 18.55 -2.95
CA GLY A 44 14.34 18.84 -1.52
C GLY A 44 12.97 18.82 -0.83
N ARG A 45 11.88 18.72 -1.59
CA ARG A 45 10.51 18.53 -1.13
C ARG A 45 10.07 17.09 -1.37
N GLY A 46 9.04 16.66 -0.64
CA GLY A 46 8.59 15.28 -0.69
C GLY A 46 9.50 14.33 0.10
N VAL A 47 9.23 13.05 -0.03
CA VAL A 47 9.93 11.98 0.68
C VAL A 47 10.56 11.00 -0.29
N VAL A 48 11.62 10.33 0.16
CA VAL A 48 12.18 9.16 -0.51
C VAL A 48 11.14 8.05 -0.51
N THR A 49 10.81 7.51 -1.67
CA THR A 49 9.89 6.37 -1.79
C THR A 49 10.63 5.05 -1.78
N SER A 50 11.84 5.00 -2.39
CA SER A 50 12.73 3.85 -2.35
C SER A 50 14.18 4.31 -2.46
N ALA A 51 15.10 3.57 -1.84
CA ALA A 51 16.53 3.81 -1.90
C ALA A 51 17.26 2.50 -2.18
N SER A 52 18.19 2.50 -3.16
CA SER A 52 19.05 1.35 -3.44
C SER A 52 19.92 1.00 -2.24
N TYR A 53 20.46 -0.21 -2.19
CA TYR A 53 21.33 -0.62 -1.08
C TYR A 53 22.61 0.23 -1.00
N GLU A 54 23.09 0.72 -2.13
CA GLU A 54 24.20 1.68 -2.19
C GLU A 54 23.84 3.00 -1.50
N ALA A 55 22.61 3.53 -1.73
CA ALA A 55 22.13 4.73 -1.05
C ALA A 55 21.88 4.49 0.45
N ARG A 56 21.41 3.30 0.82
CA ARG A 56 21.20 2.92 2.23
C ARG A 56 22.50 2.90 3.04
N LYS A 57 23.66 2.64 2.42
CA LYS A 57 24.98 2.73 3.08
C LYS A 57 25.28 4.13 3.60
N PHE A 58 24.70 5.17 2.99
CA PHE A 58 24.79 6.55 3.45
C PHE A 58 23.69 6.93 4.47
N GLY A 59 22.89 5.96 4.92
CA GLY A 59 21.78 6.19 5.85
C GLY A 59 20.48 6.67 5.20
N VAL A 60 20.39 6.68 3.86
CA VAL A 60 19.15 7.05 3.14
C VAL A 60 18.14 5.89 3.21
N HIS A 61 16.90 6.18 3.57
CA HIS A 61 15.83 5.18 3.68
C HIS A 61 14.46 5.74 3.22
N SER A 62 13.53 4.85 2.96
CA SER A 62 12.15 5.21 2.60
C SER A 62 11.50 6.07 3.68
N ALA A 63 10.60 6.97 3.28
CA ALA A 63 9.95 7.98 4.10
C ALA A 63 10.87 9.11 4.64
N MET A 64 12.18 9.07 4.34
CA MET A 64 13.10 10.18 4.69
C MET A 64 12.77 11.42 3.86
N PRO A 65 12.79 12.64 4.44
CA PRO A 65 12.68 13.88 3.66
C PRO A 65 13.78 14.01 2.61
N GLY A 66 13.42 14.42 1.39
CA GLY A 66 14.37 14.50 0.26
C GLY A 66 15.58 15.39 0.53
N PHE A 67 15.41 16.51 1.27
CA PHE A 67 16.52 17.39 1.65
C PHE A 67 17.54 16.70 2.59
N GLN A 68 17.06 15.81 3.47
CA GLN A 68 17.94 15.04 4.34
C GLN A 68 18.69 13.98 3.53
N ALA A 69 17.99 13.28 2.63
CA ALA A 69 18.61 12.31 1.74
C ALA A 69 19.71 12.95 0.87
N LYS A 70 19.48 14.17 0.34
CA LYS A 70 20.48 14.92 -0.44
C LYS A 70 21.68 15.32 0.41
N LYS A 71 21.47 15.65 1.69
CA LYS A 71 22.56 15.97 2.61
C LYS A 71 23.41 14.73 2.96
N LEU A 72 22.77 13.57 3.14
CA LEU A 72 23.47 12.32 3.48
C LEU A 72 24.19 11.70 2.27
N CYS A 73 23.61 11.82 1.09
CA CYS A 73 24.14 11.27 -0.16
C CYS A 73 24.17 12.35 -1.25
N PRO A 74 25.15 13.28 -1.23
CA PRO A 74 25.23 14.39 -2.19
C PRO A 74 25.37 13.92 -3.65
N ASP A 75 26.06 12.81 -3.88
CA ASP A 75 26.28 12.23 -5.21
C ASP A 75 25.20 11.23 -5.61
N GLY A 76 24.14 11.09 -4.79
CA GLY A 76 23.02 10.21 -5.08
C GLY A 76 22.25 10.63 -6.33
N ILE A 77 21.88 9.62 -7.14
CA ILE A 77 21.06 9.79 -8.35
C ILE A 77 19.60 9.86 -7.94
N PHE A 78 19.01 11.06 -7.97
CA PHE A 78 17.60 11.27 -7.66
C PHE A 78 16.74 11.13 -8.91
N VAL A 79 15.84 10.15 -8.91
CA VAL A 79 14.90 9.88 -10.00
C VAL A 79 13.45 10.15 -9.56
N PRO A 80 12.57 10.60 -10.48
CA PRO A 80 11.17 10.81 -10.15
C PRO A 80 10.46 9.49 -9.85
N ASN A 81 9.38 9.54 -9.06
CA ASN A 81 8.53 8.38 -8.84
C ASN A 81 7.69 8.10 -10.09
N ARG A 82 7.90 6.96 -10.75
CA ARG A 82 7.20 6.51 -11.97
C ARG A 82 6.21 5.38 -11.64
N ARG A 83 5.20 5.69 -10.82
CA ARG A 83 4.27 4.68 -10.27
C ARG A 83 3.72 3.70 -11.30
N ARG A 84 3.36 4.18 -12.51
CA ARG A 84 2.83 3.32 -13.58
C ARG A 84 3.83 2.23 -13.99
N VAL A 85 5.09 2.61 -14.18
CA VAL A 85 6.18 1.69 -14.54
C VAL A 85 6.36 0.62 -13.43
N TYR A 86 6.34 1.05 -12.16
CA TYR A 86 6.48 0.10 -11.04
C TYR A 86 5.27 -0.85 -10.95
N SER A 87 4.05 -0.37 -11.23
CA SER A 87 2.88 -1.25 -11.31
C SER A 87 3.00 -2.28 -12.43
N GLU A 88 3.53 -1.91 -13.58
CA GLU A 88 3.76 -2.84 -14.70
C GLU A 88 4.77 -3.94 -14.32
N PHE A 89 5.86 -3.59 -13.62
CA PHE A 89 6.82 -4.57 -13.10
C PHE A 89 6.21 -5.46 -12.02
N SER A 90 5.43 -4.88 -11.11
CA SER A 90 4.68 -5.63 -10.10
C SER A 90 3.78 -6.69 -10.73
N HIS A 91 2.97 -6.34 -11.73
CA HIS A 91 2.12 -7.30 -12.43
C HIS A 91 2.93 -8.45 -13.05
N LYS A 92 4.11 -8.15 -13.62
CA LYS A 92 4.99 -9.20 -14.16
C LYS A 92 5.53 -10.13 -13.06
N VAL A 93 5.89 -9.58 -11.90
CA VAL A 93 6.31 -10.38 -10.73
C VAL A 93 5.17 -11.31 -10.31
N PHE A 94 3.97 -10.77 -10.08
CA PHE A 94 2.82 -11.58 -9.65
C PHE A 94 2.45 -12.65 -10.69
N ALA A 95 2.51 -12.32 -11.98
CA ALA A 95 2.31 -13.31 -13.05
C ALA A 95 3.35 -14.46 -13.04
N ILE A 96 4.57 -14.21 -12.55
CA ILE A 96 5.54 -15.29 -12.33
C ILE A 96 5.12 -16.13 -11.12
N LEU A 97 4.70 -15.51 -10.00
CA LEU A 97 4.28 -16.23 -8.79
C LEU A 97 3.07 -17.15 -9.07
N GLU A 98 2.10 -16.67 -9.83
CA GLU A 98 0.88 -17.40 -10.21
C GLU A 98 1.16 -18.65 -11.06
N ARG A 99 2.35 -18.77 -11.69
CA ARG A 99 2.76 -20.01 -12.39
C ARG A 99 3.05 -21.17 -11.43
N TYR A 100 3.32 -20.88 -10.15
CA TYR A 100 3.71 -21.88 -9.15
C TYR A 100 2.60 -22.26 -8.18
N SER A 101 1.62 -21.38 -8.00
CA SER A 101 0.47 -21.63 -7.14
C SER A 101 -0.73 -20.79 -7.57
N PRO A 102 -1.95 -21.34 -7.51
CA PRO A 102 -3.17 -20.55 -7.69
C PRO A 102 -3.47 -19.64 -6.48
N GLU A 103 -2.87 -19.93 -5.34
CA GLU A 103 -3.07 -19.19 -4.07
C GLU A 103 -1.92 -18.19 -3.85
N VAL A 104 -1.96 -17.09 -4.59
CA VAL A 104 -1.04 -15.96 -4.47
C VAL A 104 -1.77 -14.76 -3.89
N HIS A 105 -1.25 -14.20 -2.80
CA HIS A 105 -1.83 -13.05 -2.13
C HIS A 105 -0.87 -11.87 -2.19
N ALA A 106 -1.24 -10.83 -2.93
CA ALA A 106 -0.51 -9.57 -2.93
C ALA A 106 -0.69 -8.86 -1.57
N VAL A 107 0.42 -8.59 -0.89
CA VAL A 107 0.45 -7.80 0.35
C VAL A 107 0.66 -6.32 0.03
N SER A 108 1.56 -6.04 -0.92
CA SER A 108 1.83 -4.72 -1.46
C SER A 108 2.17 -4.80 -2.96
N ILE A 109 2.67 -3.72 -3.54
CA ILE A 109 3.13 -3.66 -4.93
C ILE A 109 4.42 -4.47 -5.17
N ASP A 110 5.17 -4.77 -4.10
CA ASP A 110 6.49 -5.42 -4.12
C ASP A 110 6.58 -6.65 -3.22
N GLU A 111 5.49 -7.01 -2.53
CA GLU A 111 5.47 -8.07 -1.53
C GLU A 111 4.27 -8.99 -1.73
N GLY A 112 4.51 -10.30 -1.70
CA GLY A 112 3.46 -11.31 -1.86
C GLY A 112 3.68 -12.54 -1.00
N ILE A 113 2.59 -13.27 -0.76
CA ILE A 113 2.59 -14.58 -0.11
C ILE A 113 2.12 -15.60 -1.14
N VAL A 114 2.91 -16.66 -1.33
CA VAL A 114 2.57 -17.80 -2.18
C VAL A 114 2.33 -19.00 -1.29
N ASP A 115 1.16 -19.60 -1.37
CA ASP A 115 0.88 -20.87 -0.71
C ASP A 115 1.38 -22.02 -1.61
N LEU A 116 2.46 -22.66 -1.19
CA LEU A 116 3.09 -23.77 -1.90
C LEU A 116 2.57 -25.14 -1.43
N THR A 117 1.51 -25.17 -0.64
CA THR A 117 0.93 -26.44 -0.15
C THR A 117 0.44 -27.31 -1.31
N GLY A 118 0.91 -28.53 -1.35
CA GLY A 118 0.51 -29.52 -2.36
C GLY A 118 1.10 -29.29 -3.77
N THR A 119 2.00 -28.33 -3.95
CA THR A 119 2.67 -28.05 -5.24
C THR A 119 3.91 -28.92 -5.49
N ASP A 120 4.33 -29.69 -4.50
CA ASP A 120 5.55 -30.51 -4.50
C ASP A 120 5.60 -31.55 -5.63
N ARG A 121 4.47 -32.08 -6.08
CA ARG A 121 4.39 -33.00 -7.21
C ARG A 121 4.71 -32.35 -8.55
N LEU A 122 4.45 -31.04 -8.68
CA LEU A 122 4.66 -30.29 -9.91
C LEU A 122 6.05 -29.64 -9.97
N PHE A 123 6.50 -29.06 -8.85
CA PHE A 123 7.69 -28.20 -8.82
C PHE A 123 8.82 -28.76 -7.93
N GLY A 124 8.53 -29.81 -7.17
CA GLY A 124 9.43 -30.38 -6.19
C GLY A 124 9.28 -29.81 -4.79
N PRO A 125 10.19 -30.11 -3.86
CA PRO A 125 10.11 -29.68 -2.46
C PRO A 125 9.97 -28.14 -2.33
N PRO A 126 9.20 -27.63 -1.34
CA PRO A 126 8.93 -26.21 -1.20
C PRO A 126 10.17 -25.30 -1.20
N LEU A 127 11.27 -25.73 -0.59
CA LEU A 127 12.52 -24.98 -0.59
C LEU A 127 13.13 -24.85 -2.00
N LYS A 128 13.09 -25.92 -2.78
CA LYS A 128 13.54 -25.92 -4.19
C LYS A 128 12.66 -25.00 -5.05
N THR A 129 11.37 -25.09 -4.83
CA THR A 129 10.38 -24.23 -5.53
C THR A 129 10.59 -22.75 -5.21
N ALA A 130 10.86 -22.42 -3.93
CA ALA A 130 11.19 -21.07 -3.50
C ALA A 130 12.44 -20.52 -4.22
N ASP A 131 13.53 -21.29 -4.28
CA ASP A 131 14.75 -20.92 -5.01
C ASP A 131 14.47 -20.74 -6.52
N GLN A 132 13.68 -21.60 -7.14
CA GLN A 132 13.27 -21.47 -8.54
C GLN A 132 12.49 -20.17 -8.80
N ILE A 133 11.58 -19.79 -7.92
CA ILE A 133 10.80 -18.54 -8.02
C ILE A 133 11.75 -17.33 -7.98
N ILE A 134 12.63 -17.26 -7.00
CA ILE A 134 13.62 -16.17 -6.85
C ILE A 134 14.49 -16.03 -8.10
N ARG A 135 15.09 -17.14 -8.57
CA ARG A 135 15.92 -17.16 -9.77
C ARG A 135 15.15 -16.76 -11.03
N ARG A 136 13.90 -17.16 -11.15
CA ARG A 136 13.07 -16.83 -12.30
C ARG A 136 12.76 -15.34 -12.36
N ILE A 137 12.41 -14.73 -11.23
CA ILE A 137 12.18 -13.28 -11.14
C ILE A 137 13.45 -12.53 -11.53
N GLU A 138 14.62 -12.96 -11.03
CA GLU A 138 15.88 -12.32 -11.37
C GLU A 138 16.24 -12.49 -12.85
N THR A 139 16.04 -13.70 -13.42
CA THR A 139 16.36 -13.99 -14.82
C THR A 139 15.41 -13.30 -15.80
N GLU A 140 14.07 -13.32 -15.53
CA GLU A 140 13.08 -12.77 -16.46
C GLU A 140 12.95 -11.24 -16.32
N LEU A 141 13.14 -10.68 -15.12
CA LEU A 141 12.89 -9.26 -14.85
C LEU A 141 14.12 -8.46 -14.41
N GLY A 142 15.23 -9.13 -14.10
CA GLY A 142 16.44 -8.48 -13.56
C GLY A 142 16.26 -7.93 -12.14
N LEU A 143 15.18 -8.30 -11.44
CA LEU A 143 14.86 -7.81 -10.11
C LEU A 143 15.41 -8.71 -9.02
N PRO A 144 16.19 -8.18 -8.05
CA PRO A 144 16.56 -8.92 -6.87
C PRO A 144 15.37 -9.05 -5.92
N SER A 145 15.27 -10.20 -5.27
CA SER A 145 14.23 -10.45 -4.26
C SER A 145 14.78 -11.23 -3.08
N SER A 146 14.13 -11.10 -1.94
CA SER A 146 14.40 -11.84 -0.72
C SER A 146 13.15 -12.56 -0.27
N ALA A 147 13.31 -13.76 0.31
CA ALA A 147 12.16 -14.58 0.67
C ALA A 147 12.37 -15.32 2.00
N GLY A 148 11.25 -15.66 2.63
CA GLY A 148 11.18 -16.54 3.77
C GLY A 148 10.17 -17.66 3.53
N LEU A 149 10.57 -18.88 3.85
CA LEU A 149 9.74 -20.07 3.71
C LEU A 149 9.48 -20.72 5.08
N SER A 150 8.23 -20.89 5.45
CA SER A 150 7.82 -21.53 6.71
C SER A 150 6.39 -22.07 6.61
N GLN A 151 5.98 -22.84 7.61
CA GLN A 151 4.58 -23.26 7.78
C GLN A 151 3.70 -22.17 8.43
N SER A 152 4.28 -21.06 8.89
CA SER A 152 3.57 -19.91 9.43
C SER A 152 3.77 -18.67 8.54
N ARG A 153 2.67 -17.98 8.17
CA ARG A 153 2.71 -16.73 7.40
C ARG A 153 3.49 -15.62 8.12
N VAL A 154 3.37 -15.54 9.45
CA VAL A 154 4.11 -14.54 10.24
C VAL A 154 5.60 -14.85 10.25
N VAL A 155 5.95 -16.12 10.45
CA VAL A 155 7.35 -16.55 10.46
C VAL A 155 7.99 -16.37 9.09
N SER A 156 7.29 -16.75 8.00
CA SER A 156 7.80 -16.54 6.63
C SER A 156 8.05 -15.06 6.34
N LYS A 157 7.20 -14.14 6.83
CA LYS A 157 7.41 -12.70 6.67
C LYS A 157 8.63 -12.20 7.46
N ILE A 158 8.79 -12.63 8.70
CA ILE A 158 9.96 -12.28 9.52
C ILE A 158 11.24 -12.81 8.85
N ALA A 159 11.21 -14.06 8.40
CA ALA A 159 12.31 -14.69 7.68
C ALA A 159 12.67 -13.92 6.41
N ALA A 160 11.70 -13.53 5.59
CA ALA A 160 11.92 -12.71 4.39
C ALA A 160 12.57 -11.36 4.72
N THR A 161 12.18 -10.73 5.84
CA THR A 161 12.77 -9.47 6.30
C THR A 161 14.23 -9.63 6.67
N LEU A 162 14.57 -10.71 7.37
CA LEU A 162 15.95 -11.04 7.78
C LEU A 162 16.81 -11.53 6.62
N ALA A 163 16.21 -12.09 5.57
CA ALA A 163 16.89 -12.56 4.37
C ALA A 163 17.43 -11.43 3.47
N LYS A 164 16.99 -10.19 3.66
CA LYS A 164 17.40 -9.06 2.82
C LYS A 164 18.89 -8.70 2.98
N PRO A 165 19.61 -8.42 1.89
CA PRO A 165 19.18 -8.52 0.48
C PRO A 165 19.50 -9.88 -0.15
N ARG A 166 18.74 -10.26 -1.20
CA ARG A 166 19.00 -11.41 -2.08
C ARG A 166 19.10 -12.75 -1.36
N GLY A 167 18.41 -12.89 -0.24
CA GLY A 167 18.48 -14.10 0.58
C GLY A 167 17.20 -14.92 0.56
N LEU A 168 17.34 -16.16 0.97
CA LEU A 168 16.25 -17.08 1.26
C LEU A 168 16.48 -17.71 2.62
N ILE A 169 15.59 -17.49 3.57
CA ILE A 169 15.60 -18.16 4.87
C ILE A 169 14.49 -19.18 4.90
N TYR A 170 14.87 -20.43 5.15
CA TYR A 170 13.95 -21.52 5.40
C TYR A 170 13.88 -21.82 6.89
N VAL A 171 12.69 -21.80 7.45
CA VAL A 171 12.41 -22.18 8.83
C VAL A 171 11.71 -23.54 8.80
N PRO A 172 12.41 -24.63 9.26
CA PRO A 172 11.86 -25.98 9.24
C PRO A 172 10.62 -26.12 10.12
N PRO A 173 9.72 -27.06 9.79
CA PRO A 173 8.57 -27.37 10.63
C PRO A 173 8.97 -27.69 12.07
N GLY A 174 8.26 -27.10 13.03
CA GLY A 174 8.51 -27.31 14.46
C GLY A 174 9.61 -26.45 15.07
N SER A 175 10.43 -25.75 14.24
CA SER A 175 11.49 -24.83 14.71
C SER A 175 11.06 -23.35 14.72
N GLU A 176 9.81 -23.04 14.37
CA GLU A 176 9.30 -21.66 14.28
C GLU A 176 9.45 -20.89 15.59
N LYS A 177 9.12 -21.54 16.69
CA LYS A 177 9.23 -20.92 18.02
C LYS A 177 10.70 -20.65 18.40
N GLU A 178 11.56 -21.61 18.13
CA GLU A 178 13.01 -21.52 18.41
C GLU A 178 13.64 -20.40 17.57
N PHE A 179 13.28 -20.30 16.30
CA PHE A 179 13.68 -19.23 15.39
C PHE A 179 13.24 -17.85 15.90
N LEU A 180 12.02 -17.72 16.44
CA LEU A 180 11.46 -16.43 16.88
C LEU A 180 12.03 -15.93 18.21
N ILE A 181 12.35 -16.82 19.17
CA ILE A 181 12.73 -16.47 20.56
C ILE A 181 13.80 -15.36 20.64
N PRO A 182 14.94 -15.43 19.92
CA PRO A 182 16.00 -14.43 20.05
C PRO A 182 15.72 -13.11 19.33
N LEU A 183 14.70 -13.07 18.50
CA LEU A 183 14.45 -11.93 17.61
C LEU A 183 13.80 -10.74 18.33
N ALA A 184 14.14 -9.53 17.91
CA ALA A 184 13.55 -8.31 18.42
C ALA A 184 12.06 -8.19 18.07
N VAL A 185 11.24 -7.67 18.99
CA VAL A 185 9.77 -7.55 18.81
C VAL A 185 9.39 -6.63 17.64
N GLU A 186 10.26 -5.72 17.22
CA GLU A 186 10.05 -4.81 16.08
C GLU A 186 9.96 -5.54 14.73
N LEU A 187 10.48 -6.77 14.66
CA LEU A 187 10.38 -7.60 13.48
C LEU A 187 8.98 -8.20 13.26
N ILE A 188 8.14 -8.17 14.29
CA ILE A 188 6.76 -8.64 14.17
C ILE A 188 5.95 -7.68 13.29
N PRO A 189 5.30 -8.17 12.22
CA PRO A 189 4.42 -7.35 11.40
C PRO A 189 3.37 -6.62 12.22
N GLY A 190 3.25 -5.29 12.02
CA GLY A 190 2.31 -4.44 12.78
C GLY A 190 2.85 -3.88 14.10
N VAL A 191 4.05 -4.23 14.52
CA VAL A 191 4.74 -3.59 15.65
C VAL A 191 5.46 -2.33 15.16
N GLY A 192 4.72 -1.22 15.12
CA GLY A 192 5.28 0.10 14.82
C GLY A 192 5.76 0.85 16.07
N PRO A 193 6.27 2.09 15.93
CA PRO A 193 6.86 2.87 17.04
C PRO A 193 5.95 3.03 18.26
N LYS A 194 4.63 3.10 18.08
CA LYS A 194 3.66 3.19 19.19
C LYS A 194 3.58 1.88 19.97
N THR A 195 3.49 0.76 19.28
CA THR A 195 3.45 -0.58 19.90
C THR A 195 4.79 -0.92 20.57
N HIS A 196 5.90 -0.57 19.90
CA HIS A 196 7.23 -0.72 20.48
C HIS A 196 7.39 0.05 21.81
N LYS A 197 6.93 1.31 21.88
CA LYS A 197 6.91 2.06 23.16
C LYS A 197 6.08 1.37 24.25
N LEU A 198 4.96 0.74 23.88
CA LEU A 198 4.15 -0.03 24.82
C LEU A 198 4.91 -1.27 25.31
N PHE A 199 5.57 -1.98 24.43
CA PHE A 199 6.38 -3.16 24.77
C PHE A 199 7.58 -2.77 25.65
N SER A 200 8.29 -1.70 25.33
CA SER A 200 9.40 -1.18 26.13
C SER A 200 9.00 -0.85 27.58
N ARG A 201 7.80 -0.27 27.79
CA ARG A 201 7.25 -0.01 29.13
C ARG A 201 6.94 -1.29 29.91
N LYS A 202 6.78 -2.41 29.23
CA LYS A 202 6.50 -3.74 29.81
C LYS A 202 7.75 -4.63 29.83
N GLU A 203 8.93 -4.06 29.53
CA GLU A 203 10.23 -4.75 29.46
C GLU A 203 10.23 -5.93 28.46
N ILE A 204 9.41 -5.84 27.39
CA ILE A 204 9.36 -6.80 26.30
C ILE A 204 10.30 -6.30 25.20
N LYS A 205 11.42 -6.94 25.01
CA LYS A 205 12.44 -6.59 23.98
C LYS A 205 12.51 -7.63 22.88
N THR A 206 12.36 -8.89 23.22
CA THR A 206 12.41 -10.01 22.28
C THR A 206 11.05 -10.65 22.06
N ILE A 207 10.92 -11.38 20.97
CA ILE A 207 9.72 -12.21 20.73
C ILE A 207 9.61 -13.28 21.82
N GLY A 208 10.74 -13.79 22.32
CA GLY A 208 10.76 -14.70 23.47
C GLY A 208 10.14 -14.10 24.73
N ASP A 209 10.36 -12.80 25.01
CA ASP A 209 9.70 -12.12 26.14
C ASP A 209 8.19 -11.97 25.91
N LEU A 210 7.78 -11.75 24.66
CA LEU A 210 6.37 -11.69 24.29
C LEU A 210 5.69 -13.04 24.44
N LEU A 211 6.36 -14.14 24.04
CA LEU A 211 5.84 -15.52 24.15
C LEU A 211 5.60 -15.95 25.60
N LYS A 212 6.28 -15.37 26.58
CA LYS A 212 6.01 -15.58 28.01
C LYS A 212 4.67 -14.96 28.45
N ARG A 213 3.99 -14.23 27.58
CA ARG A 213 2.70 -13.54 27.83
C ARG A 213 1.67 -13.98 26.78
N PRO A 214 1.02 -15.14 26.97
CA PRO A 214 0.21 -15.80 25.93
C PRO A 214 -0.88 -14.91 25.32
N GLU A 215 -1.59 -14.12 26.13
CA GLU A 215 -2.66 -13.21 25.65
C GLU A 215 -2.14 -12.12 24.71
N LEU A 216 -0.96 -11.57 25.00
CA LEU A 216 -0.31 -10.60 24.14
C LEU A 216 0.27 -11.27 22.90
N ALA A 217 0.90 -12.42 23.07
CA ALA A 217 1.47 -13.19 21.96
C ALA A 217 0.40 -13.59 20.94
N ALA A 218 -0.74 -14.09 21.37
CA ALA A 218 -1.87 -14.44 20.50
C ALA A 218 -2.39 -13.27 19.64
N ARG A 219 -2.25 -12.05 20.12
CA ARG A 219 -2.67 -10.85 19.39
C ARG A 219 -1.73 -10.46 18.26
N PHE A 220 -0.44 -10.77 18.37
CA PHE A 220 0.60 -10.32 17.44
C PHE A 220 1.25 -11.46 16.67
N LEU A 221 1.26 -12.66 17.24
CA LEU A 221 1.85 -13.86 16.65
C LEU A 221 0.73 -14.88 16.45
N ASP A 222 0.13 -14.87 15.29
CA ASP A 222 -0.76 -15.93 14.85
C ASP A 222 0.12 -17.11 14.39
N LEU A 223 0.51 -17.95 15.34
CA LEU A 223 1.30 -19.18 15.10
C LEU A 223 0.40 -20.38 14.79
N GLY A 224 -0.91 -20.23 14.87
CA GLY A 224 -1.92 -21.21 14.52
C GLY A 224 -2.59 -20.92 13.19
N GLU A 225 -3.52 -21.78 12.80
CA GLU A 225 -4.31 -21.60 11.59
C GLU A 225 -4.93 -20.21 11.56
N ALA A 226 -4.42 -19.35 10.68
CA ALA A 226 -5.05 -18.09 10.40
C ALA A 226 -6.44 -18.41 9.86
N GLN A 227 -7.44 -18.40 10.74
CA GLN A 227 -8.80 -18.22 10.26
C GLN A 227 -8.73 -17.03 9.30
N ARG A 228 -9.00 -17.29 8.01
CA ARG A 228 -9.35 -16.25 7.07
C ARG A 228 -10.46 -15.43 7.73
N ARG A 229 -10.10 -14.43 8.52
CA ARG A 229 -10.98 -13.30 8.67
C ARG A 229 -11.00 -12.71 7.26
N GLU A 230 -11.98 -13.14 6.48
CA GLU A 230 -12.48 -12.30 5.41
C GLU A 230 -12.59 -10.94 6.03
N ARG A 231 -11.61 -10.07 5.73
CA ARG A 231 -11.74 -8.66 6.05
C ARG A 231 -12.95 -8.24 5.26
N ARG A 232 -14.11 -8.20 5.93
CA ARG A 232 -15.26 -7.50 5.42
C ARG A 232 -14.73 -6.20 4.88
N HIS A 233 -15.22 -5.79 3.74
CA HIS A 233 -14.81 -4.61 2.99
C HIS A 233 -14.90 -3.32 3.82
N ASP A 234 -14.16 -3.21 4.92
CA ASP A 234 -13.90 -1.96 5.65
C ASP A 234 -12.84 -1.13 4.91
N HIS A 235 -12.78 -1.32 3.58
CA HIS A 235 -11.88 -0.54 2.75
C HIS A 235 -12.47 0.85 2.55
N SER A 236 -11.61 1.85 2.60
CA SER A 236 -11.93 3.19 2.14
C SER A 236 -11.17 3.47 0.84
N ILE A 237 -11.82 4.17 -0.08
CA ILE A 237 -11.17 4.72 -1.27
C ILE A 237 -10.90 6.19 -1.00
N GLY A 238 -9.64 6.59 -0.98
CA GLY A 238 -9.27 7.96 -0.71
C GLY A 238 -8.09 8.44 -1.55
N ASN A 239 -8.02 9.76 -1.69
CA ASN A 239 -6.88 10.44 -2.28
C ASN A 239 -6.54 11.69 -1.48
N GLU A 240 -5.25 11.99 -1.33
CA GLU A 240 -4.79 13.20 -0.65
C GLU A 240 -3.56 13.79 -1.36
N THR A 241 -3.44 15.11 -1.34
CA THR A 241 -2.29 15.79 -1.94
C THR A 241 -1.69 16.80 -0.98
N THR A 242 -0.35 16.82 -0.94
CA THR A 242 0.40 17.89 -0.28
C THR A 242 0.66 19.00 -1.30
N LEU A 243 0.18 20.19 -0.99
CA LEU A 243 0.27 21.36 -1.85
C LEU A 243 1.70 21.88 -1.93
N ASP A 244 2.14 22.27 -3.14
CA ASP A 244 3.47 22.88 -3.34
C ASP A 244 3.61 24.17 -2.56
N LYS A 245 2.57 25.01 -2.57
CA LYS A 245 2.45 26.19 -1.73
C LYS A 245 1.20 26.09 -0.87
N PRO A 246 1.27 26.40 0.44
CA PRO A 246 0.09 26.39 1.28
C PRO A 246 -0.96 27.39 0.79
N LEU A 247 -2.22 26.96 0.74
CA LEU A 247 -3.35 27.79 0.32
C LEU A 247 -4.05 28.40 1.53
N ARG A 248 -4.58 29.63 1.35
CA ARG A 248 -5.40 30.36 2.35
C ARG A 248 -6.82 30.58 1.84
N ASP A 249 -6.99 30.71 0.54
CA ASP A 249 -8.25 31.03 -0.10
C ASP A 249 -9.04 29.77 -0.43
N LYS A 250 -10.37 29.88 -0.33
CA LYS A 250 -11.28 28.74 -0.50
C LYS A 250 -11.35 28.26 -1.95
N GLU A 251 -11.40 29.17 -2.91
CA GLU A 251 -11.56 28.82 -4.32
C GLU A 251 -10.42 27.94 -4.86
N PRO A 252 -9.12 28.25 -4.63
CA PRO A 252 -8.04 27.33 -5.00
C PRO A 252 -8.10 25.98 -4.26
N MET A 253 -8.60 25.96 -3.00
CA MET A 253 -8.77 24.71 -2.27
C MET A 253 -9.89 23.86 -2.85
N GLU A 254 -11.01 24.48 -3.27
CA GLU A 254 -12.12 23.78 -3.91
C GLU A 254 -11.70 23.20 -5.27
N ALA A 255 -10.83 23.90 -6.02
CA ALA A 255 -10.26 23.36 -7.26
C ALA A 255 -9.43 22.08 -6.99
N VAL A 256 -8.59 22.10 -5.95
CA VAL A 256 -7.82 20.92 -5.52
C VAL A 256 -8.75 19.79 -5.04
N LEU A 257 -9.81 20.12 -4.29
CA LEU A 257 -10.78 19.12 -3.85
C LEU A 257 -11.51 18.47 -5.02
N TRP A 258 -11.80 19.22 -6.08
CA TRP A 258 -12.42 18.67 -7.27
C TRP A 258 -11.54 17.61 -7.92
N ASP A 259 -10.23 17.89 -8.12
CA ASP A 259 -9.29 16.91 -8.67
C ASP A 259 -9.22 15.63 -7.80
N LEU A 260 -9.23 15.78 -6.46
CA LEU A 260 -9.24 14.63 -5.55
C LEU A 260 -10.55 13.83 -5.61
N VAL A 261 -11.67 14.51 -5.78
CA VAL A 261 -12.99 13.90 -5.92
C VAL A 261 -13.12 13.13 -7.22
N GLU A 262 -12.67 13.69 -8.34
CA GLU A 262 -12.67 12.99 -9.64
C GLU A 262 -11.92 11.66 -9.56
N GLU A 263 -10.76 11.63 -8.90
CA GLU A 263 -9.97 10.40 -8.70
C GLU A 263 -10.70 9.38 -7.81
N VAL A 264 -11.30 9.85 -6.70
CA VAL A 264 -12.05 8.97 -5.79
C VAL A 264 -13.30 8.42 -6.46
N GLY A 265 -14.08 9.25 -7.17
CA GLY A 265 -15.29 8.84 -7.87
C GLY A 265 -15.01 7.89 -9.03
N SER A 266 -13.96 8.15 -9.82
CA SER A 266 -13.50 7.24 -10.88
C SER A 266 -13.14 5.86 -10.33
N ARG A 267 -12.43 5.80 -9.19
CA ARG A 267 -12.10 4.53 -8.52
C ARG A 267 -13.34 3.81 -7.98
N LEU A 268 -14.28 4.54 -7.36
CA LEU A 268 -15.54 3.96 -6.91
C LEU A 268 -16.30 3.31 -8.08
N ARG A 269 -16.38 4.00 -9.23
CA ARG A 269 -17.08 3.50 -10.41
C ARG A 269 -16.38 2.29 -11.03
N ARG A 270 -15.05 2.31 -11.12
CA ARG A 270 -14.25 1.20 -11.65
C ARG A 270 -14.37 -0.08 -10.80
N GLU A 271 -14.49 0.08 -9.47
CA GLU A 271 -14.68 -1.03 -8.52
C GLU A 271 -16.16 -1.36 -8.28
N GLU A 272 -17.09 -0.72 -9.01
CA GLU A 272 -18.55 -0.88 -8.90
C GLU A 272 -19.07 -0.65 -7.47
N LEU A 273 -18.41 0.26 -6.73
CA LEU A 273 -18.72 0.56 -5.34
C LEU A 273 -19.43 1.90 -5.17
N TYR A 274 -20.28 1.98 -4.16
CA TYR A 274 -20.91 3.20 -3.66
C TYR A 274 -20.45 3.47 -2.24
N ALA A 275 -20.23 4.75 -1.90
CA ALA A 275 -19.83 5.16 -0.57
C ALA A 275 -20.99 5.82 0.18
N ARG A 276 -21.14 5.49 1.44
CA ARG A 276 -22.12 6.11 2.34
C ARG A 276 -21.51 7.12 3.32
N CYS A 277 -20.20 7.10 3.52
CA CYS A 277 -19.53 8.05 4.38
C CYS A 277 -18.39 8.74 3.63
N LEU A 278 -18.40 10.07 3.64
CA LEU A 278 -17.38 10.91 3.02
C LEU A 278 -16.61 11.66 4.09
N THR A 279 -15.29 11.68 3.97
CA THR A 279 -14.38 12.32 4.94
C THR A 279 -13.48 13.32 4.23
N LEU A 280 -13.50 14.56 4.71
CA LEU A 280 -12.52 15.60 4.38
C LEU A 280 -11.37 15.54 5.38
N LYS A 281 -10.13 15.58 4.89
CA LYS A 281 -8.91 15.72 5.69
C LYS A 281 -8.21 17.03 5.34
N ILE A 282 -7.91 17.82 6.35
CA ILE A 282 -7.17 19.06 6.23
C ILE A 282 -5.94 19.01 7.12
N ARG A 283 -4.75 19.34 6.58
CA ARG A 283 -3.54 19.53 7.37
C ARG A 283 -3.02 20.93 7.17
N TYR A 284 -2.83 21.63 8.26
CA TYR A 284 -2.26 22.98 8.28
C TYR A 284 -0.73 22.97 8.22
N THR A 285 -0.11 24.15 8.02
CA THR A 285 1.36 24.28 7.94
C THR A 285 2.09 23.91 9.22
N ASN A 286 1.44 24.00 10.36
CA ASN A 286 1.95 23.54 11.67
C ASN A 286 1.78 22.02 11.88
N PHE A 287 1.43 21.26 10.83
CA PHE A 287 1.17 19.83 10.84
C PHE A 287 -0.06 19.37 11.66
N GLN A 288 -0.82 20.31 12.25
CA GLN A 288 -2.11 19.96 12.83
C GLN A 288 -3.04 19.42 11.74
N THR A 289 -3.57 18.22 11.96
CA THR A 289 -4.49 17.57 11.03
C THR A 289 -5.88 17.49 11.67
N ILE A 290 -6.89 17.85 10.90
CA ILE A 290 -8.29 17.64 11.26
C ILE A 290 -8.96 16.76 10.18
N SER A 291 -9.90 15.92 10.60
CA SER A 291 -10.78 15.16 9.70
C SER A 291 -12.23 15.42 10.09
N ARG A 292 -13.09 15.53 9.08
CA ARG A 292 -14.53 15.70 9.25
C ARG A 292 -15.26 14.77 8.30
N SER A 293 -16.25 14.07 8.83
CA SER A 293 -16.99 13.07 8.08
C SER A 293 -18.47 13.42 8.02
N CYS A 294 -19.11 13.06 6.93
CA CYS A 294 -20.56 13.15 6.73
C CYS A 294 -21.06 11.79 6.25
N THR A 295 -22.08 11.27 6.93
CA THR A 295 -22.79 10.06 6.48
C THR A 295 -23.98 10.47 5.64
N LEU A 296 -24.03 9.96 4.41
CA LEU A 296 -25.06 10.28 3.44
C LEU A 296 -26.34 9.47 3.69
N PRO A 297 -27.53 10.07 3.43
CA PRO A 297 -28.78 9.32 3.49
C PRO A 297 -28.83 8.20 2.44
N ALA A 298 -28.27 8.44 1.26
CA ALA A 298 -28.13 7.46 0.19
C ALA A 298 -26.68 7.36 -0.27
N PRO A 299 -26.17 6.15 -0.56
CA PRO A 299 -24.80 5.96 -1.06
C PRO A 299 -24.61 6.61 -2.42
N THR A 300 -23.37 7.04 -2.70
CA THR A 300 -23.02 7.69 -3.97
C THR A 300 -21.68 7.21 -4.54
N ARG A 301 -21.51 7.37 -5.86
CA ARG A 301 -20.23 7.26 -6.61
C ARG A 301 -20.07 8.40 -7.61
N PHE A 302 -20.93 9.43 -7.51
CA PHE A 302 -20.97 10.56 -8.42
C PHE A 302 -20.11 11.71 -7.90
N ASP A 303 -19.18 12.17 -8.72
CA ASP A 303 -18.20 13.21 -8.35
C ASP A 303 -18.90 14.46 -7.82
N ARG A 304 -20.02 14.87 -8.44
CA ARG A 304 -20.76 16.07 -8.02
C ARG A 304 -21.32 15.95 -6.60
N GLU A 305 -21.94 14.81 -6.27
CA GLU A 305 -22.48 14.60 -4.92
C GLU A 305 -21.37 14.53 -3.87
N ILE A 306 -20.23 13.89 -4.21
CA ILE A 306 -19.06 13.83 -3.34
C ILE A 306 -18.51 15.24 -3.12
N PHE A 307 -18.34 16.02 -4.20
CA PHE A 307 -17.79 17.37 -4.14
C PHE A 307 -18.65 18.32 -3.31
N ASP A 308 -19.96 18.32 -3.50
CA ASP A 308 -20.88 19.19 -2.76
C ASP A 308 -20.71 18.96 -1.25
N VAL A 309 -20.66 17.70 -0.81
CA VAL A 309 -20.48 17.35 0.61
C VAL A 309 -19.10 17.75 1.14
N VAL A 310 -18.01 17.44 0.44
CA VAL A 310 -16.66 17.75 0.96
C VAL A 310 -16.35 19.26 0.90
N SER A 311 -16.94 19.99 -0.06
CA SER A 311 -16.86 21.45 -0.14
C SER A 311 -17.60 22.11 1.03
N ASP A 312 -18.79 21.62 1.38
CA ASP A 312 -19.51 22.09 2.57
C ASP A 312 -18.73 21.79 3.86
N LEU A 313 -18.16 20.60 4.00
CA LEU A 313 -17.27 20.27 5.11
C LEU A 313 -16.04 21.21 5.17
N LEU A 314 -15.46 21.57 4.01
CA LEU A 314 -14.37 22.55 3.96
C LEU A 314 -14.83 23.90 4.45
N ARG A 315 -15.94 24.43 3.91
CA ARG A 315 -16.48 25.77 4.27
C ARG A 315 -16.77 25.92 5.74
N GLN A 316 -17.30 24.85 6.37
CA GLN A 316 -17.66 24.85 7.79
C GLN A 316 -16.48 24.70 8.73
N ASN A 317 -15.38 24.08 8.29
CA ASN A 317 -14.30 23.66 9.17
C ASN A 317 -12.95 24.31 8.90
N ILE A 318 -12.83 25.09 7.83
CA ILE A 318 -11.59 25.82 7.57
C ILE A 318 -11.47 26.99 8.54
N GLY A 319 -10.38 27.04 9.31
CA GLY A 319 -10.07 28.17 10.18
C GLY A 319 -9.71 29.41 9.36
N GLN A 320 -10.31 30.57 9.70
CA GLN A 320 -10.02 31.83 9.02
C GLN A 320 -8.51 32.14 9.03
N GLY A 321 -7.97 32.44 7.84
CA GLY A 321 -6.57 32.85 7.65
C GLY A 321 -5.51 31.76 7.86
N ARG A 322 -5.90 30.54 8.19
CA ARG A 322 -4.95 29.43 8.39
C ARG A 322 -4.53 28.83 7.04
N ALA A 323 -3.22 28.73 6.83
CA ALA A 323 -2.68 28.16 5.61
C ALA A 323 -2.78 26.62 5.63
N VAL A 324 -3.41 26.07 4.59
CA VAL A 324 -3.59 24.62 4.39
C VAL A 324 -2.44 24.07 3.59
N ARG A 325 -1.79 23.03 4.10
CA ARG A 325 -0.67 22.33 3.48
C ARG A 325 -1.09 21.08 2.72
N LEU A 326 -2.16 20.38 3.16
CA LEU A 326 -2.63 19.14 2.57
C LEU A 326 -4.15 19.10 2.62
N LEU A 327 -4.73 18.64 1.53
CA LEU A 327 -6.14 18.27 1.41
C LEU A 327 -6.27 16.81 1.05
N GLY A 328 -7.30 16.16 1.56
CA GLY A 328 -7.62 14.78 1.25
C GLY A 328 -9.12 14.51 1.30
N VAL A 329 -9.57 13.61 0.45
CA VAL A 329 -10.94 13.09 0.38
C VAL A 329 -10.90 11.58 0.53
N SER A 330 -11.79 11.04 1.36
CA SER A 330 -11.92 9.59 1.53
C SER A 330 -13.40 9.20 1.55
N ALA A 331 -13.71 8.14 0.83
CA ALA A 331 -15.01 7.49 0.74
C ALA A 331 -14.97 6.16 1.48
N SER A 332 -15.86 5.92 2.41
CA SER A 332 -15.93 4.72 3.26
C SER A 332 -17.37 4.24 3.43
N ALA A 333 -17.57 3.19 4.23
CA ALA A 333 -18.83 2.46 4.27
C ALA A 333 -19.26 2.05 2.85
N LEU A 334 -18.33 1.34 2.17
CA LEU A 334 -18.47 0.95 0.77
C LEU A 334 -19.41 -0.23 0.63
N GLN A 335 -20.26 -0.19 -0.41
CA GLN A 335 -21.17 -1.26 -0.77
C GLN A 335 -21.35 -1.37 -2.28
N SER A 336 -21.48 -2.61 -2.80
CA SER A 336 -21.65 -2.87 -4.24
C SER A 336 -23.09 -2.76 -4.72
N SER A 337 -24.08 -3.08 -3.84
CA SER A 337 -25.52 -3.10 -4.16
C SER A 337 -26.35 -3.21 -2.87
N GLY A 338 -27.66 -3.27 -2.98
CA GLY A 338 -28.55 -3.62 -1.83
C GLY A 338 -29.11 -2.40 -1.07
N TRP A 339 -29.13 -1.23 -1.67
CA TRP A 339 -29.83 -0.07 -1.13
C TRP A 339 -30.98 0.37 -2.03
N GLN A 340 -32.03 0.90 -1.41
CA GLN A 340 -33.18 1.41 -2.12
C GLN A 340 -32.92 2.85 -2.60
N GLU A 341 -32.96 3.04 -3.91
CA GLU A 341 -32.78 4.36 -4.52
C GLU A 341 -33.94 5.27 -4.15
N PRO A 342 -33.70 6.54 -3.71
CA PRO A 342 -34.79 7.47 -3.45
C PRO A 342 -35.59 7.76 -4.74
N LEU A 343 -36.89 7.62 -4.67
CA LEU A 343 -37.78 7.67 -5.83
C LEU A 343 -37.61 8.97 -6.65
N PHE A 344 -37.49 10.11 -5.96
CA PHE A 344 -37.40 11.44 -6.58
C PHE A 344 -36.04 11.79 -7.23
N THR A 345 -35.01 11.01 -6.96
CA THR A 345 -33.66 11.27 -7.54
C THR A 345 -33.26 10.28 -8.62
N ARG A 346 -34.09 9.26 -8.87
CA ARG A 346 -33.77 8.12 -9.75
C ARG A 346 -33.47 8.52 -11.19
N GLU A 347 -34.26 9.40 -11.79
CA GLU A 347 -34.01 9.83 -13.18
C GLU A 347 -32.75 10.66 -13.32
N ARG A 348 -32.50 11.57 -12.39
CA ARG A 348 -31.27 12.38 -12.35
C ARG A 348 -30.03 11.51 -12.19
N ARG A 349 -30.08 10.49 -11.32
CA ARG A 349 -29.00 9.55 -11.12
C ARG A 349 -28.73 8.68 -12.34
N LYS A 350 -29.77 8.21 -13.03
CA LYS A 350 -29.65 7.49 -14.31
C LYS A 350 -28.94 8.35 -15.38
N SER A 351 -29.27 9.62 -15.47
CA SER A 351 -28.62 10.54 -16.41
C SER A 351 -27.14 10.74 -16.05
N TRP A 352 -26.81 10.88 -14.77
CA TRP A 352 -25.43 10.98 -14.31
C TRP A 352 -24.65 9.68 -14.55
N GLU A 353 -25.27 8.53 -14.33
CA GLU A 353 -24.66 7.24 -14.63
C GLU A 353 -24.17 7.15 -16.08
N LYS A 354 -25.04 7.51 -17.03
CA LYS A 354 -24.69 7.55 -18.46
C LYS A 354 -23.57 8.56 -18.76
N LEU A 355 -23.63 9.73 -18.13
CA LEU A 355 -22.61 10.78 -18.30
C LEU A 355 -21.23 10.28 -17.81
N TYR A 356 -21.17 9.75 -16.60
CA TYR A 356 -19.90 9.27 -16.02
C TYR A 356 -19.35 8.04 -16.74
N GLN A 357 -20.22 7.14 -17.21
CA GLN A 357 -19.80 6.03 -18.09
C GLN A 357 -19.12 6.55 -19.37
N GLY A 358 -19.68 7.58 -20.00
CA GLY A 358 -19.09 8.22 -21.16
C GLY A 358 -17.73 8.88 -20.85
N ILE A 359 -17.66 9.63 -19.74
CA ILE A 359 -16.42 10.28 -19.28
C ILE A 359 -15.32 9.22 -18.99
N ASP A 360 -15.67 8.18 -18.23
CA ASP A 360 -14.72 7.13 -17.87
C ASP A 360 -14.23 6.35 -19.10
N ALA A 361 -15.12 6.06 -20.07
CA ALA A 361 -14.75 5.44 -21.35
C ALA A 361 -13.76 6.30 -22.16
N LEU A 362 -13.99 7.61 -22.22
CA LEU A 362 -13.09 8.53 -22.92
C LEU A 362 -11.74 8.66 -22.20
N ARG A 363 -11.73 8.72 -20.87
CA ARG A 363 -10.49 8.74 -20.07
C ARG A 363 -9.70 7.45 -20.25
N HIS A 364 -10.36 6.30 -20.27
CA HIS A 364 -9.72 5.01 -20.52
C HIS A 364 -9.07 4.96 -21.92
N LYS A 365 -9.74 5.48 -22.94
CA LYS A 365 -9.28 5.43 -24.34
C LYS A 365 -8.17 6.46 -24.65
N TYR A 366 -8.29 7.67 -24.09
CA TYR A 366 -7.45 8.81 -24.48
C TYR A 366 -6.57 9.35 -23.33
N GLY A 367 -6.65 8.75 -22.14
CA GLY A 367 -5.91 9.15 -20.94
C GLY A 367 -6.71 10.03 -19.98
N GLU A 368 -6.33 9.98 -18.71
CA GLU A 368 -7.05 10.59 -17.58
C GLU A 368 -7.23 12.11 -17.69
N ASN A 369 -6.37 12.80 -18.45
CA ASN A 369 -6.40 14.26 -18.60
C ASN A 369 -7.23 14.77 -19.78
N THR A 370 -7.89 13.88 -20.52
CA THR A 370 -8.60 14.21 -21.77
C THR A 370 -9.84 15.05 -21.52
N ILE A 371 -10.60 14.75 -20.45
CA ILE A 371 -11.80 15.44 -20.03
C ILE A 371 -11.74 15.74 -18.55
N GLY A 372 -12.06 16.97 -18.16
CA GLY A 372 -12.20 17.40 -16.79
C GLY A 372 -13.30 18.44 -16.66
N ALA A 373 -13.74 18.71 -15.44
CA ALA A 373 -14.68 19.79 -15.18
C ALA A 373 -14.09 21.16 -15.57
N ALA A 374 -14.96 22.09 -15.95
CA ALA A 374 -14.62 23.47 -16.27
C ALA A 374 -14.30 24.31 -15.00
N THR A 375 -13.46 23.78 -14.13
CA THR A 375 -12.91 24.52 -12.98
C THR A 375 -11.51 25.05 -13.33
N PRO A 376 -11.07 26.18 -12.77
CA PRO A 376 -9.72 26.68 -13.00
C PRO A 376 -8.71 25.64 -12.49
N ARG A 377 -8.23 24.78 -13.39
CA ARG A 377 -7.16 23.82 -13.07
C ARG A 377 -5.88 24.59 -12.86
N ASN A 378 -5.28 24.41 -11.71
CA ASN A 378 -3.91 24.84 -11.48
C ASN A 378 -2.99 23.94 -12.34
N ARG A 379 -2.78 24.30 -13.61
CA ARG A 379 -1.93 23.58 -14.58
C ARG A 379 -0.45 23.79 -14.24
N SER A 380 -0.01 23.27 -13.12
CA SER A 380 1.41 23.11 -12.79
C SER A 380 1.66 21.64 -12.43
N ARG A 381 1.80 20.83 -13.46
CA ARG A 381 2.45 19.52 -13.41
C ARG A 381 3.57 19.47 -14.43
#